data_2a4d2ed62b0a06191792214cf546a6de
#
_entry.id   2a4d2ed62b0a06191792214cf546a6de
#
_cell.length_a   1.000
_cell.length_b   1.000
_cell.length_c   1.000
_cell.angle_alpha   90.00
_cell.angle_beta   90.00
_cell.angle_gamma   90.00
#
_symmetry.space_group_name_H-M   'P 1'
#
loop_
_entity.id
_entity.type
_entity.pdbx_description
1 polymer ?
#
loop_
_entity_poly.entity_id
_entity_poly.type
_entity_poly.pdbx_seq_one_letter_code
_entity_poly.pdbx_strand_id
1 'polypeptide(L)'
;MNYIERKIESCLKQSLEMFPAVVLTGPRRAGKTFMLRNVLRDAAYVQLEDPDTLVSVKADPRGFLDGLSLPVIIDEIQQVPELFNYVRSRIDAEPEMKGRWILTGSQEAILMRGVGESMAGRAGILRLSPFSQMESEKVTPFTGGYPEALAAGKNASLWYSSYIQTYLERDVRSIIAVRNLVTFHRFLRILATRHGQMLNKTDMAAPLGISVPTLTEWLNVLEMSGIIVRVPPYYRNAGKRLVKTPKVYFSDSGLLCHLLGIRSAAELARSPFAGAVFEGFVVSEIIKAQQSAGNEGEVYYFRDEQGLEVDIVLSPREGCAVLAECKLSATATPEMTVPMRRLAASLGREVDEIKMHLIHNPTKSTRISPTAGEGVNVSSVKGFILDVFG
;
A
#
# COMPACT_ATOMS: atom_id res chain seq x y z
N MET A 1 -14.06 -13.33 14.75
CA MET A 1 -13.68 -11.89 14.79
C MET A 1 -14.89 -11.07 14.42
N ASN A 2 -15.18 -9.99 15.15
CA ASN A 2 -16.19 -9.04 14.70
C ASN A 2 -15.68 -8.36 13.42
N TYR A 3 -16.58 -8.12 12.49
CA TYR A 3 -16.27 -7.39 11.28
C TYR A 3 -15.93 -5.93 11.64
N ILE A 4 -14.86 -5.42 11.04
CA ILE A 4 -14.47 -4.01 11.12
C ILE A 4 -14.74 -3.44 9.73
N GLU A 5 -15.60 -2.43 9.67
CA GLU A 5 -15.95 -1.74 8.42
C GLU A 5 -14.71 -1.14 7.78
N ARG A 6 -14.58 -1.34 6.46
CA ARG A 6 -13.44 -0.87 5.70
C ARG A 6 -13.77 0.46 4.99
N LYS A 7 -12.84 1.38 5.04
CA LYS A 7 -13.04 2.69 4.37
C LYS A 7 -13.30 2.58 2.87
N ILE A 8 -12.80 1.55 2.21
CA ILE A 8 -13.00 1.31 0.77
C ILE A 8 -14.42 0.82 0.41
N GLU A 9 -15.27 0.47 1.38
CA GLU A 9 -16.60 -0.10 1.09
C GLU A 9 -17.52 0.84 0.33
N SER A 10 -17.44 2.14 0.59
CA SER A 10 -18.19 3.15 -0.16
C SER A 10 -17.77 3.18 -1.62
N CYS A 11 -16.47 3.15 -1.88
CA CYS A 11 -15.91 3.11 -3.22
C CYS A 11 -16.25 1.78 -3.93
N LEU A 12 -16.24 0.65 -3.21
CA LEU A 12 -16.69 -0.64 -3.75
C LEU A 12 -18.14 -0.58 -4.20
N LYS A 13 -19.06 -0.04 -3.38
CA LYS A 13 -20.47 0.09 -3.73
C LYS A 13 -20.67 0.97 -4.96
N GLN A 14 -20.03 2.13 -5.02
CA GLN A 14 -20.06 3.00 -6.19
C GLN A 14 -19.52 2.31 -7.45
N SER A 15 -18.41 1.57 -7.32
CA SER A 15 -17.84 0.84 -8.46
C SER A 15 -18.76 -0.26 -8.98
N LEU A 16 -19.52 -0.94 -8.10
CA LEU A 16 -20.51 -1.95 -8.49
C LEU A 16 -21.72 -1.35 -9.23
N GLU A 17 -22.07 -0.09 -8.94
CA GLU A 17 -23.11 0.64 -9.67
C GLU A 17 -22.64 1.13 -11.06
N MET A 18 -21.33 1.41 -11.20
CA MET A 18 -20.77 1.98 -12.43
C MET A 18 -20.28 0.93 -13.43
N PHE A 19 -19.68 -0.15 -12.96
CA PHE A 19 -18.99 -1.13 -13.80
C PHE A 19 -19.69 -2.50 -13.80
N PRO A 20 -19.70 -3.23 -14.93
CA PRO A 20 -20.14 -4.63 -14.98
C PRO A 20 -19.35 -5.55 -14.07
N ALA A 21 -18.05 -5.27 -13.91
CA ALA A 21 -17.16 -6.00 -13.04
C ALA A 21 -16.41 -5.06 -12.08
N VAL A 22 -16.00 -5.60 -10.91
CA VAL A 22 -15.06 -4.96 -10.00
C VAL A 22 -13.93 -5.94 -9.69
N VAL A 23 -12.70 -5.47 -9.82
CA VAL A 23 -11.49 -6.22 -9.48
C VAL A 23 -10.91 -5.68 -8.19
N LEU A 24 -10.89 -6.52 -7.15
CA LEU A 24 -10.32 -6.16 -5.84
C LEU A 24 -8.95 -6.82 -5.67
N THR A 25 -7.90 -6.01 -5.71
CA THR A 25 -6.52 -6.45 -5.48
C THR A 25 -6.04 -6.16 -4.06
N GLY A 26 -4.81 -6.48 -3.77
CA GLY A 26 -4.13 -6.13 -2.52
C GLY A 26 -3.36 -7.31 -1.92
N PRO A 27 -2.48 -7.04 -0.94
CA PRO A 27 -1.62 -8.07 -0.37
C PRO A 27 -2.41 -9.24 0.23
N ARG A 28 -1.77 -10.41 0.26
CA ARG A 28 -2.34 -11.57 0.95
C ARG A 28 -2.65 -11.22 2.40
N ARG A 29 -3.73 -11.79 2.94
CA ARG A 29 -4.17 -11.57 4.35
C ARG A 29 -4.56 -10.11 4.69
N ALA A 30 -4.78 -9.24 3.69
CA ALA A 30 -5.36 -7.91 3.93
C ALA A 30 -6.86 -7.95 4.26
N GLY A 31 -7.54 -9.09 4.05
CA GLY A 31 -8.95 -9.30 4.38
C GLY A 31 -9.92 -9.16 3.22
N LYS A 32 -9.48 -9.26 1.95
CA LYS A 32 -10.30 -9.13 0.73
C LYS A 32 -11.56 -10.00 0.77
N THR A 33 -11.38 -11.30 0.85
CA THR A 33 -12.47 -12.30 0.88
C THR A 33 -13.42 -12.06 2.05
N PHE A 34 -12.86 -11.77 3.24
CA PHE A 34 -13.65 -11.53 4.43
C PHE A 34 -14.53 -10.27 4.29
N MET A 35 -13.98 -9.18 3.76
CA MET A 35 -14.72 -7.96 3.48
C MET A 35 -15.83 -8.22 2.46
N LEU A 36 -15.52 -8.80 1.30
CA LEU A 36 -16.50 -9.02 0.23
C LEU A 36 -17.68 -9.89 0.71
N ARG A 37 -17.42 -10.97 1.44
CA ARG A 37 -18.48 -11.84 1.97
C ARG A 37 -19.34 -11.17 3.05
N ASN A 38 -18.83 -10.16 3.75
CA ASN A 38 -19.61 -9.40 4.70
C ASN A 38 -20.42 -8.27 4.05
N VAL A 39 -19.89 -7.66 3.00
CA VAL A 39 -20.55 -6.54 2.27
C VAL A 39 -21.57 -7.06 1.25
N LEU A 40 -21.25 -8.15 0.54
CA LEU A 40 -22.05 -8.73 -0.55
C LEU A 40 -22.58 -10.11 -0.13
N ARG A 41 -23.44 -10.13 0.87
CA ARG A 41 -23.94 -11.37 1.50
C ARG A 41 -24.76 -12.26 0.55
N ASP A 42 -25.44 -11.63 -0.41
CA ASP A 42 -26.30 -12.31 -1.37
C ASP A 42 -25.56 -12.76 -2.64
N ALA A 43 -24.29 -12.39 -2.78
CA ALA A 43 -23.47 -12.80 -3.91
C ALA A 43 -23.05 -14.27 -3.78
N ALA A 44 -23.12 -15.03 -4.86
CA ALA A 44 -22.51 -16.35 -4.93
C ALA A 44 -20.99 -16.23 -4.71
N TYR A 45 -20.36 -17.26 -4.14
CA TYR A 45 -18.94 -17.26 -3.87
C TYR A 45 -18.28 -18.51 -4.43
N VAL A 46 -17.21 -18.30 -5.19
CA VAL A 46 -16.39 -19.35 -5.80
C VAL A 46 -14.92 -19.09 -5.47
N GLN A 47 -14.23 -20.13 -4.97
CA GLN A 47 -12.81 -20.08 -4.67
C GLN A 47 -12.03 -20.94 -5.67
N LEU A 48 -11.17 -20.31 -6.47
CA LEU A 48 -10.38 -21.03 -7.49
C LEU A 48 -9.11 -21.70 -6.95
N GLU A 49 -8.80 -21.57 -5.66
CA GLU A 49 -7.76 -22.38 -5.00
C GLU A 49 -8.27 -23.76 -4.57
N ASP A 50 -9.60 -23.99 -4.58
CA ASP A 50 -10.19 -25.31 -4.33
C ASP A 50 -9.89 -26.25 -5.50
N PRO A 51 -9.30 -27.45 -5.26
CA PRO A 51 -8.87 -28.34 -6.33
C PRO A 51 -10.01 -28.84 -7.23
N ASP A 52 -11.18 -29.14 -6.65
CA ASP A 52 -12.30 -29.68 -7.41
C ASP A 52 -12.92 -28.58 -8.30
N THR A 53 -13.05 -27.38 -7.75
CA THR A 53 -13.46 -26.18 -8.49
C THR A 53 -12.49 -25.88 -9.62
N LEU A 54 -11.19 -25.94 -9.36
CA LEU A 54 -10.15 -25.67 -10.36
C LEU A 54 -10.20 -26.66 -11.53
N VAL A 55 -10.39 -27.95 -11.24
CA VAL A 55 -10.54 -29.00 -12.27
C VAL A 55 -11.80 -28.74 -13.11
N SER A 56 -12.93 -28.45 -12.48
CA SER A 56 -14.19 -28.16 -13.15
C SER A 56 -14.09 -26.95 -14.10
N VAL A 57 -13.51 -25.86 -13.61
CA VAL A 57 -13.32 -24.62 -14.38
C VAL A 57 -12.42 -24.84 -15.59
N LYS A 58 -11.32 -25.59 -15.42
CA LYS A 58 -10.38 -25.87 -16.52
C LYS A 58 -10.97 -26.81 -17.56
N ALA A 59 -11.86 -27.74 -17.16
CA ALA A 59 -12.50 -28.68 -18.07
C ALA A 59 -13.54 -28.00 -18.96
N ASP A 60 -14.39 -27.15 -18.40
CA ASP A 60 -15.42 -26.40 -19.12
C ASP A 60 -15.64 -25.02 -18.52
N PRO A 61 -14.84 -24.01 -18.89
CA PRO A 61 -14.98 -22.65 -18.38
C PRO A 61 -16.33 -22.01 -18.73
N ARG A 62 -16.92 -22.37 -19.87
CA ARG A 62 -18.23 -21.83 -20.29
C ARG A 62 -19.36 -22.38 -19.44
N GLY A 63 -19.50 -23.68 -19.39
CA GLY A 63 -20.54 -24.34 -18.58
C GLY A 63 -20.41 -24.00 -17.12
N PHE A 64 -19.18 -23.87 -16.60
CA PHE A 64 -18.95 -23.41 -15.25
C PHE A 64 -19.55 -22.02 -15.00
N LEU A 65 -19.24 -21.02 -15.83
CA LEU A 65 -19.76 -19.66 -15.67
C LEU A 65 -21.27 -19.58 -15.90
N ASP A 66 -21.83 -20.40 -16.80
CA ASP A 66 -23.28 -20.46 -17.07
C ASP A 66 -24.07 -21.05 -15.90
N GLY A 67 -23.42 -21.89 -15.07
CA GLY A 67 -24.00 -22.46 -13.87
C GLY A 67 -23.95 -21.53 -12.64
N LEU A 68 -23.32 -20.34 -12.72
CA LEU A 68 -23.20 -19.44 -11.57
C LEU A 68 -24.43 -18.53 -11.42
N SER A 69 -24.87 -18.37 -10.16
CA SER A 69 -25.84 -17.33 -9.81
C SER A 69 -25.13 -15.99 -9.68
N LEU A 70 -25.66 -14.95 -10.33
CA LEU A 70 -25.11 -13.59 -10.28
C LEU A 70 -25.88 -12.72 -9.27
N PRO A 71 -25.25 -11.77 -8.56
CA PRO A 71 -23.81 -11.45 -8.63
C PRO A 71 -22.93 -12.55 -8.03
N VAL A 72 -21.66 -12.65 -8.49
CA VAL A 72 -20.72 -13.67 -8.04
C VAL A 72 -19.36 -13.07 -7.68
N ILE A 73 -18.78 -13.56 -6.58
CA ILE A 73 -17.40 -13.32 -6.16
C ILE A 73 -16.56 -14.50 -6.64
N ILE A 74 -15.63 -14.26 -7.56
CA ILE A 74 -14.62 -15.23 -8.01
C ILE A 74 -13.31 -14.90 -7.35
N ASP A 75 -12.93 -15.69 -6.35
CA ASP A 75 -11.74 -15.47 -5.53
C ASP A 75 -10.52 -16.16 -6.12
N GLU A 76 -9.35 -15.46 -6.08
CA GLU A 76 -8.06 -15.88 -6.62
C GLU A 76 -8.11 -16.22 -8.13
N ILE A 77 -8.75 -15.34 -8.93
CA ILE A 77 -8.97 -15.54 -10.38
C ILE A 77 -7.67 -15.77 -11.18
N GLN A 78 -6.51 -15.34 -10.67
CA GLN A 78 -5.21 -15.60 -11.31
C GLN A 78 -4.84 -17.09 -11.36
N GLN A 79 -5.55 -17.98 -10.67
CA GLN A 79 -5.37 -19.44 -10.81
C GLN A 79 -5.84 -19.95 -12.18
N VAL A 80 -6.75 -19.20 -12.84
CA VAL A 80 -7.28 -19.48 -14.19
C VAL A 80 -7.39 -18.16 -14.96
N PRO A 81 -6.26 -17.60 -15.44
CA PRO A 81 -6.24 -16.27 -16.09
C PRO A 81 -7.13 -16.18 -17.33
N GLU A 82 -7.31 -17.29 -18.04
CA GLU A 82 -8.20 -17.37 -19.21
C GLU A 82 -9.67 -17.03 -18.90
N LEU A 83 -10.12 -17.15 -17.63
CA LEU A 83 -11.49 -16.77 -17.22
C LEU A 83 -11.78 -15.29 -17.48
N PHE A 84 -10.77 -14.41 -17.46
CA PHE A 84 -11.00 -13.00 -17.81
C PHE A 84 -11.63 -12.84 -19.19
N ASN A 85 -11.20 -13.66 -20.17
CA ASN A 85 -11.77 -13.62 -21.54
C ASN A 85 -13.22 -14.11 -21.57
N TYR A 86 -13.53 -15.16 -20.81
CA TYR A 86 -14.90 -15.68 -20.73
C TYR A 86 -15.84 -14.71 -20.00
N VAL A 87 -15.40 -14.12 -18.90
CA VAL A 87 -16.17 -13.07 -18.18
C VAL A 87 -16.40 -11.86 -19.09
N ARG A 88 -15.34 -11.41 -19.81
CA ARG A 88 -15.49 -10.33 -20.81
C ARG A 88 -16.59 -10.63 -21.83
N SER A 89 -16.57 -11.84 -22.40
CA SER A 89 -17.57 -12.23 -23.41
C SER A 89 -19.00 -12.12 -22.88
N ARG A 90 -19.23 -12.40 -21.58
CA ARG A 90 -20.56 -12.26 -20.97
C ARG A 90 -20.92 -10.80 -20.67
N ILE A 91 -19.94 -10.01 -20.26
CA ILE A 91 -20.11 -8.56 -20.08
C ILE A 91 -20.48 -7.90 -21.42
N ASP A 92 -19.79 -8.28 -22.50
CA ASP A 92 -20.05 -7.72 -23.84
C ASP A 92 -21.41 -8.14 -24.41
N ALA A 93 -21.97 -9.27 -23.97
CA ALA A 93 -23.32 -9.69 -24.32
C ALA A 93 -24.41 -8.92 -23.56
N GLU A 94 -24.15 -8.46 -22.34
CA GLU A 94 -25.08 -7.73 -21.48
C GLU A 94 -24.42 -6.48 -20.85
N PRO A 95 -23.99 -5.48 -21.62
CA PRO A 95 -23.16 -4.38 -21.15
C PRO A 95 -23.85 -3.46 -20.13
N GLU A 96 -25.17 -3.42 -20.13
CA GLU A 96 -25.97 -2.59 -19.20
C GLU A 96 -26.02 -3.17 -17.78
N MET A 97 -25.66 -4.45 -17.62
CA MET A 97 -25.76 -5.13 -16.34
C MET A 97 -24.51 -4.87 -15.48
N LYS A 98 -24.67 -4.05 -14.44
CA LYS A 98 -23.59 -3.62 -13.53
C LYS A 98 -23.49 -4.50 -12.29
N GLY A 99 -22.31 -4.52 -11.65
CA GLY A 99 -22.07 -5.16 -10.35
C GLY A 99 -22.20 -6.68 -10.32
N ARG A 100 -22.17 -7.36 -11.47
CA ARG A 100 -22.38 -8.81 -11.54
C ARG A 100 -21.15 -9.63 -11.25
N TRP A 101 -19.96 -9.13 -11.59
CA TRP A 101 -18.71 -9.87 -11.51
C TRP A 101 -17.78 -9.22 -10.51
N ILE A 102 -17.50 -9.88 -9.43
CA ILE A 102 -16.53 -9.43 -8.43
C ILE A 102 -15.35 -10.38 -8.46
N LEU A 103 -14.22 -9.88 -8.97
CA LEU A 103 -13.01 -10.67 -9.18
C LEU A 103 -11.97 -10.29 -8.14
N THR A 104 -11.35 -11.27 -7.47
CA THR A 104 -10.31 -10.96 -6.50
C THR A 104 -9.05 -11.76 -6.77
N GLY A 105 -7.93 -11.20 -6.33
CA GLY A 105 -6.65 -11.88 -6.36
C GLY A 105 -5.59 -11.16 -5.54
N SER A 106 -4.58 -11.92 -5.17
CA SER A 106 -3.46 -11.45 -4.35
C SER A 106 -2.18 -11.23 -5.14
N GLN A 107 -2.08 -11.77 -6.36
CA GLN A 107 -0.94 -11.60 -7.26
C GLN A 107 -1.25 -10.51 -8.28
N GLU A 108 -1.03 -9.26 -7.89
CA GLU A 108 -1.40 -8.08 -8.66
C GLU A 108 -0.84 -8.08 -10.10
N ALA A 109 0.39 -8.52 -10.29
CA ALA A 109 1.01 -8.57 -11.62
C ALA A 109 0.27 -9.46 -12.63
N ILE A 110 -0.14 -10.67 -12.20
CA ILE A 110 -0.87 -11.61 -13.06
C ILE A 110 -2.30 -11.10 -13.27
N LEU A 111 -2.92 -10.60 -12.19
CA LEU A 111 -4.25 -10.05 -12.20
C LEU A 111 -4.33 -8.85 -13.15
N MET A 112 -3.42 -7.87 -13.01
CA MET A 112 -3.42 -6.65 -13.82
C MET A 112 -3.10 -6.91 -15.30
N ARG A 113 -2.33 -7.95 -15.63
CA ARG A 113 -2.16 -8.38 -17.02
C ARG A 113 -3.49 -8.85 -17.60
N GLY A 114 -4.21 -9.74 -16.91
CA GLY A 114 -5.54 -10.21 -17.35
C GLY A 114 -6.55 -9.08 -17.47
N VAL A 115 -6.54 -8.14 -16.51
CA VAL A 115 -7.40 -6.95 -16.53
C VAL A 115 -7.05 -6.05 -17.73
N GLY A 116 -5.79 -5.73 -17.95
CA GLY A 116 -5.34 -4.87 -19.05
C GLY A 116 -5.67 -5.43 -20.42
N GLU A 117 -5.53 -6.75 -20.60
CA GLU A 117 -5.79 -7.43 -21.88
C GLU A 117 -7.29 -7.66 -22.14
N SER A 118 -8.08 -7.92 -21.10
CA SER A 118 -9.46 -8.41 -21.27
C SER A 118 -10.53 -7.53 -20.68
N MET A 119 -10.26 -6.75 -19.64
CA MET A 119 -11.27 -6.04 -18.85
C MET A 119 -11.19 -4.51 -18.97
N ALA A 120 -10.34 -3.98 -19.86
CA ALA A 120 -10.18 -2.55 -20.07
C ALA A 120 -11.55 -1.87 -20.38
N GLY A 121 -11.91 -0.83 -19.60
CA GLY A 121 -13.16 -0.12 -19.71
C GLY A 121 -14.41 -0.88 -19.17
N ARG A 122 -14.26 -2.12 -18.68
CA ARG A 122 -15.36 -2.96 -18.19
C ARG A 122 -15.31 -3.20 -16.69
N ALA A 123 -14.18 -2.96 -16.06
CA ALA A 123 -13.98 -3.21 -14.63
C ALA A 123 -13.49 -1.98 -13.89
N GLY A 124 -14.07 -1.73 -12.71
CA GLY A 124 -13.49 -0.87 -11.70
C GLY A 124 -12.38 -1.62 -10.95
N ILE A 125 -11.22 -1.00 -10.77
CA ILE A 125 -10.09 -1.61 -10.07
C ILE A 125 -9.96 -0.96 -8.70
N LEU A 126 -9.96 -1.78 -7.65
CA LEU A 126 -9.81 -1.35 -6.27
C LEU A 126 -8.67 -2.11 -5.60
N ARG A 127 -8.00 -1.45 -4.66
CA ARG A 127 -6.90 -2.05 -3.92
C ARG A 127 -7.16 -2.00 -2.41
N LEU A 128 -7.29 -3.16 -1.78
CA LEU A 128 -7.47 -3.28 -0.34
C LEU A 128 -6.12 -3.46 0.35
N SER A 129 -5.70 -2.46 1.09
CA SER A 129 -4.55 -2.54 2.00
C SER A 129 -4.90 -3.18 3.35
N PRO A 130 -3.92 -3.58 4.18
CA PRO A 130 -4.14 -3.84 5.61
C PRO A 130 -4.85 -2.66 6.29
N PHE A 131 -5.39 -2.86 7.50
CA PHE A 131 -6.09 -1.79 8.23
C PHE A 131 -5.26 -0.51 8.34
N SER A 132 -5.95 0.61 8.20
CA SER A 132 -5.44 1.94 8.52
C SER A 132 -5.76 2.32 9.97
N GLN A 133 -5.10 3.37 10.47
CA GLN A 133 -5.42 3.96 11.77
C GLN A 133 -6.83 4.57 11.80
N MET A 134 -7.38 4.91 10.61
CA MET A 134 -8.75 5.39 10.46
C MET A 134 -9.80 4.28 10.64
N GLU A 135 -9.42 3.02 10.45
CA GLU A 135 -10.30 1.84 10.58
C GLU A 135 -10.14 1.16 11.93
N SER A 136 -8.96 1.22 12.56
CA SER A 136 -8.72 0.60 13.86
C SER A 136 -7.67 1.34 14.68
N GLU A 137 -8.01 1.70 15.91
CA GLU A 137 -7.08 2.32 16.88
C GLU A 137 -5.93 1.39 17.32
N LYS A 138 -6.04 0.09 17.02
CA LYS A 138 -4.95 -0.88 17.26
C LYS A 138 -3.80 -0.72 16.28
N VAL A 139 -4.03 -0.02 15.16
CA VAL A 139 -3.00 0.25 14.15
C VAL A 139 -2.09 1.37 14.65
N THR A 140 -0.83 1.03 14.83
CA THR A 140 0.21 1.94 15.32
C THR A 140 1.51 1.73 14.53
N PRO A 141 2.49 2.63 14.63
CA PRO A 141 3.80 2.41 13.98
C PRO A 141 4.49 1.08 14.36
N PHE A 142 4.18 0.51 15.53
CA PHE A 142 4.73 -0.77 15.96
C PHE A 142 3.89 -1.98 15.49
N THR A 143 2.56 -1.89 15.57
CA THR A 143 1.69 -3.05 15.31
C THR A 143 1.43 -3.31 13.84
N GLY A 144 1.52 -2.26 12.98
CA GLY A 144 1.05 -2.35 11.60
C GLY A 144 -0.46 -2.53 11.51
N GLY A 145 -0.95 -2.97 10.34
CA GLY A 145 -2.36 -3.07 10.02
C GLY A 145 -2.85 -4.45 9.57
N TYR A 146 -2.01 -5.47 9.53
CA TYR A 146 -2.49 -6.81 9.14
C TYR A 146 -3.52 -7.35 10.15
N PRO A 147 -4.75 -7.71 9.68
CA PRO A 147 -5.84 -8.11 10.57
C PRO A 147 -5.49 -9.22 11.55
N GLU A 148 -4.85 -10.27 11.06
CA GLU A 148 -4.48 -11.44 11.87
C GLU A 148 -3.32 -11.14 12.83
N ALA A 149 -2.35 -10.29 12.43
CA ALA A 149 -1.28 -9.84 13.33
C ALA A 149 -1.84 -9.01 14.48
N LEU A 150 -2.78 -8.10 14.20
CA LEU A 150 -3.49 -7.32 15.22
C LEU A 150 -4.29 -8.21 16.18
N ALA A 151 -4.93 -9.26 15.65
CA ALA A 151 -5.66 -10.23 16.46
C ALA A 151 -4.72 -11.12 17.30
N ALA A 152 -3.55 -11.47 16.76
CA ALA A 152 -2.55 -12.27 17.47
C ALA A 152 -1.91 -11.52 18.66
N GLY A 153 -1.93 -10.20 18.67
CA GLY A 153 -1.43 -9.36 19.74
C GLY A 153 0.03 -9.68 20.11
N LYS A 154 0.28 -10.22 21.30
CA LYS A 154 1.63 -10.57 21.74
C LYS A 154 2.33 -11.61 20.87
N ASN A 155 1.57 -12.40 20.11
CA ASN A 155 2.06 -13.45 19.20
C ASN A 155 2.24 -12.93 17.74
N ALA A 156 2.09 -11.63 17.49
CA ALA A 156 2.22 -11.06 16.15
C ALA A 156 3.56 -11.40 15.48
N SER A 157 4.66 -11.49 16.25
CA SER A 157 5.97 -11.87 15.72
C SER A 157 5.96 -13.29 15.11
N LEU A 158 5.26 -14.24 15.74
CA LEU A 158 5.10 -15.60 15.19
C LEU A 158 4.27 -15.56 13.90
N TRP A 159 3.22 -14.73 13.88
CA TRP A 159 2.40 -14.55 12.69
C TRP A 159 3.22 -13.97 11.53
N TYR A 160 4.03 -12.91 11.74
CA TYR A 160 4.89 -12.34 10.71
C TYR A 160 5.95 -13.33 10.21
N SER A 161 6.55 -14.14 11.10
CA SER A 161 7.47 -15.21 10.71
C SER A 161 6.80 -16.20 9.75
N SER A 162 5.60 -16.68 10.11
CA SER A 162 4.83 -17.60 9.29
C SER A 162 4.39 -16.95 7.97
N TYR A 163 3.98 -15.67 8.00
CA TYR A 163 3.59 -14.91 6.82
C TYR A 163 4.74 -14.82 5.80
N ILE A 164 5.95 -14.53 6.25
CA ILE A 164 7.13 -14.47 5.38
C ILE A 164 7.39 -15.83 4.75
N GLN A 165 7.41 -16.92 5.56
CA GLN A 165 7.74 -18.26 5.10
C GLN A 165 6.68 -18.86 4.17
N THR A 166 5.40 -18.62 4.42
CA THR A 166 4.32 -19.31 3.71
C THR A 166 3.79 -18.52 2.51
N TYR A 167 3.72 -17.20 2.62
CA TYR A 167 3.12 -16.36 1.57
C TYR A 167 4.15 -15.60 0.75
N LEU A 168 5.03 -14.87 1.42
CA LEU A 168 5.98 -14.03 0.70
C LEU A 168 6.98 -14.87 -0.12
N GLU A 169 7.49 -15.96 0.46
CA GLU A 169 8.35 -16.88 -0.28
C GLU A 169 7.63 -17.57 -1.43
N ARG A 170 6.37 -17.98 -1.23
CA ARG A 170 5.56 -18.62 -2.29
C ARG A 170 5.32 -17.66 -3.45
N ASP A 171 4.91 -16.43 -3.16
CA ASP A 171 4.62 -15.43 -4.20
C ASP A 171 5.89 -15.05 -4.97
N VAL A 172 7.01 -14.89 -4.29
CA VAL A 172 8.31 -14.65 -4.94
C VAL A 172 8.73 -15.82 -5.81
N ARG A 173 8.57 -17.07 -5.35
CA ARG A 173 8.90 -18.27 -6.14
C ARG A 173 8.01 -18.43 -7.36
N SER A 174 6.74 -18.04 -7.29
CA SER A 174 5.81 -18.17 -8.42
C SER A 174 6.09 -17.18 -9.54
N ILE A 175 6.69 -16.04 -9.22
CA ILE A 175 6.96 -14.95 -10.18
C ILE A 175 8.40 -15.01 -10.69
N ILE A 176 9.34 -15.32 -9.82
CA ILE A 176 10.77 -15.44 -10.14
C ILE A 176 11.35 -16.71 -9.54
N ALA A 177 12.23 -17.37 -10.33
CA ALA A 177 12.94 -18.57 -9.88
C ALA A 177 13.99 -18.23 -8.79
N VAL A 178 13.55 -17.94 -7.57
CA VAL A 178 14.47 -17.74 -6.44
C VAL A 178 15.11 -19.07 -6.07
N ARG A 179 16.37 -19.23 -6.48
CA ARG A 179 17.15 -20.44 -6.21
C ARG A 179 17.61 -20.54 -4.75
N ASN A 180 17.73 -19.41 -4.04
CA ASN A 180 18.27 -19.35 -2.69
C ASN A 180 17.41 -18.48 -1.75
N LEU A 181 16.54 -19.13 -0.98
CA LEU A 181 15.68 -18.46 0.01
C LEU A 181 16.46 -17.81 1.16
N VAL A 182 17.58 -18.38 1.54
CA VAL A 182 18.42 -17.80 2.62
C VAL A 182 18.90 -16.42 2.19
N THR A 183 19.36 -16.28 0.94
CA THR A 183 19.75 -14.99 0.38
C THR A 183 18.57 -14.02 0.30
N PHE A 184 17.37 -14.51 -0.06
CA PHE A 184 16.18 -13.68 -0.09
C PHE A 184 15.77 -13.18 1.32
N HIS A 185 15.86 -14.02 2.36
CA HIS A 185 15.64 -13.58 3.74
C HIS A 185 16.67 -12.52 4.19
N ARG A 186 17.95 -12.69 3.81
CA ARG A 186 18.97 -11.67 4.07
C ARG A 186 18.65 -10.37 3.34
N PHE A 187 18.20 -10.46 2.09
CA PHE A 187 17.74 -9.29 1.32
C PHE A 187 16.61 -8.54 2.03
N LEU A 188 15.56 -9.23 2.52
CA LEU A 188 14.46 -8.58 3.25
C LEU A 188 14.95 -7.83 4.48
N ARG A 189 15.88 -8.40 5.25
CA ARG A 189 16.47 -7.74 6.43
C ARG A 189 17.32 -6.53 6.05
N ILE A 190 18.14 -6.63 5.00
CA ILE A 190 18.90 -5.48 4.49
C ILE A 190 17.95 -4.39 3.99
N LEU A 191 16.91 -4.75 3.24
CA LEU A 191 15.92 -3.81 2.76
C LEU A 191 15.19 -3.11 3.92
N ALA A 192 14.88 -3.83 5.00
CA ALA A 192 14.27 -3.25 6.21
C ALA A 192 15.19 -2.17 6.84
N THR A 193 16.49 -2.37 6.87
CA THR A 193 17.43 -1.33 7.37
C THR A 193 17.57 -0.12 6.42
N ARG A 194 17.08 -0.23 5.19
CA ARG A 194 17.08 0.85 4.19
C ARG A 194 15.70 1.54 4.03
N HIS A 195 14.77 1.21 4.92
CA HIS A 195 13.47 1.83 4.96
C HIS A 195 13.56 3.37 5.10
N GLY A 196 12.79 4.10 4.28
CA GLY A 196 12.85 5.57 4.24
C GLY A 196 14.09 6.15 3.57
N GLN A 197 14.94 5.33 2.96
CA GLN A 197 16.19 5.78 2.32
C GLN A 197 16.09 5.66 0.79
N MET A 198 16.89 6.48 0.11
CA MET A 198 17.11 6.37 -1.33
C MET A 198 17.73 5.02 -1.68
N LEU A 199 17.19 4.36 -2.70
CA LEU A 199 17.53 2.99 -3.06
C LEU A 199 18.85 2.89 -3.86
N ASN A 200 19.96 2.61 -3.20
CA ASN A 200 21.20 2.23 -3.88
C ASN A 200 21.25 0.73 -4.13
N LYS A 201 20.89 0.31 -5.34
CA LYS A 201 20.80 -1.10 -5.71
C LYS A 201 22.16 -1.81 -5.69
N THR A 202 23.24 -1.13 -6.05
CA THR A 202 24.59 -1.71 -6.07
C THR A 202 25.06 -2.03 -4.66
N ASP A 203 24.88 -1.09 -3.72
CA ASP A 203 25.26 -1.28 -2.31
C ASP A 203 24.45 -2.39 -1.62
N MET A 204 23.23 -2.64 -2.11
CA MET A 204 22.41 -3.72 -1.58
C MET A 204 22.73 -5.09 -2.19
N ALA A 205 23.08 -5.14 -3.47
CA ALA A 205 23.35 -6.39 -4.19
C ALA A 205 24.69 -7.01 -3.79
N ALA A 206 25.73 -6.18 -3.57
CA ALA A 206 27.08 -6.63 -3.26
C ALA A 206 27.16 -7.55 -2.03
N PRO A 207 26.63 -7.21 -0.83
CA PRO A 207 26.71 -8.08 0.36
C PRO A 207 25.86 -9.34 0.25
N LEU A 208 24.94 -9.41 -0.72
CA LEU A 208 24.10 -10.58 -1.00
C LEU A 208 24.73 -11.54 -2.02
N GLY A 209 25.78 -11.11 -2.73
CA GLY A 209 26.39 -11.88 -3.80
C GLY A 209 25.45 -12.10 -5.00
N ILE A 210 24.53 -11.17 -5.26
CA ILE A 210 23.60 -11.23 -6.38
C ILE A 210 23.83 -10.08 -7.35
N SER A 211 23.33 -10.23 -8.58
CA SER A 211 23.39 -9.19 -9.59
C SER A 211 22.38 -8.07 -9.31
N VAL A 212 22.65 -6.84 -9.78
CA VAL A 212 21.69 -5.72 -9.70
C VAL A 212 20.38 -6.01 -10.45
N PRO A 213 20.37 -6.67 -11.61
CA PRO A 213 19.11 -7.14 -12.22
C PRO A 213 18.30 -8.05 -11.32
N THR A 214 18.92 -9.06 -10.69
CA THR A 214 18.23 -9.97 -9.76
C THR A 214 17.61 -9.21 -8.57
N LEU A 215 18.37 -8.29 -7.98
CA LEU A 215 17.85 -7.43 -6.90
C LEU A 215 16.67 -6.59 -7.39
N THR A 216 16.74 -6.07 -8.61
CA THR A 216 15.66 -5.26 -9.20
C THR A 216 14.39 -6.09 -9.41
N GLU A 217 14.50 -7.33 -9.86
CA GLU A 217 13.38 -8.26 -9.96
C GLU A 217 12.75 -8.54 -8.60
N TRP A 218 13.55 -8.77 -7.56
CA TRP A 218 13.05 -8.98 -6.20
C TRP A 218 12.29 -7.75 -5.66
N LEU A 219 12.83 -6.55 -5.89
CA LEU A 219 12.15 -5.31 -5.52
C LEU A 219 10.82 -5.14 -6.26
N ASN A 220 10.79 -5.42 -7.58
CA ASN A 220 9.57 -5.33 -8.38
C ASN A 220 8.49 -6.29 -7.88
N VAL A 221 8.88 -7.53 -7.52
CA VAL A 221 7.91 -8.50 -6.96
C VAL A 221 7.37 -8.05 -5.62
N LEU A 222 8.22 -7.53 -4.72
CA LEU A 222 7.75 -7.00 -3.43
C LEU A 222 6.79 -5.81 -3.59
N GLU A 223 7.07 -4.94 -4.56
CA GLU A 223 6.19 -3.80 -4.86
C GLU A 223 4.85 -4.25 -5.46
N MET A 224 4.88 -5.13 -6.46
CA MET A 224 3.67 -5.72 -7.07
C MET A 224 2.84 -6.55 -6.08
N SER A 225 3.47 -7.14 -5.06
CA SER A 225 2.77 -7.85 -3.98
C SER A 225 2.28 -6.91 -2.86
N GLY A 226 2.50 -5.62 -2.99
CA GLY A 226 2.08 -4.62 -2.00
C GLY A 226 2.85 -4.67 -0.68
N ILE A 227 4.03 -5.29 -0.65
CA ILE A 227 4.89 -5.40 0.55
C ILE A 227 5.72 -4.13 0.73
N ILE A 228 6.16 -3.55 -0.37
CA ILE A 228 6.88 -2.26 -0.37
C ILE A 228 6.20 -1.28 -1.32
N VAL A 229 6.54 -0.03 -1.15
CA VAL A 229 6.24 1.06 -2.09
C VAL A 229 7.52 1.85 -2.36
N ARG A 230 7.71 2.28 -3.58
CA ARG A 230 8.77 3.21 -3.99
C ARG A 230 8.17 4.59 -4.15
N VAL A 231 8.62 5.52 -3.34
CA VAL A 231 8.20 6.92 -3.39
C VAL A 231 9.17 7.69 -4.26
N PRO A 232 8.75 8.18 -5.45
CA PRO A 232 9.61 8.93 -6.34
C PRO A 232 9.91 10.33 -5.77
N PRO A 233 11.01 10.96 -6.19
CA PRO A 233 11.26 12.34 -5.86
C PRO A 233 10.33 13.27 -6.66
N TYR A 234 9.92 14.36 -6.04
CA TYR A 234 9.13 15.41 -6.67
C TYR A 234 9.99 16.25 -7.63
N TYR A 235 9.59 16.30 -8.90
CA TYR A 235 10.25 17.10 -9.93
C TYR A 235 9.37 18.23 -10.38
N ARG A 236 9.86 19.43 -10.25
CA ARG A 236 9.17 20.63 -10.73
C ARG A 236 9.47 20.97 -12.20
N ASN A 237 10.63 20.56 -12.70
CA ASN A 237 11.06 20.81 -14.09
C ASN A 237 12.05 19.74 -14.53
N ALA A 238 11.79 19.11 -15.67
CA ALA A 238 12.63 18.06 -16.25
C ALA A 238 14.08 18.51 -16.61
N GLY A 239 14.40 19.79 -16.48
CA GLY A 239 15.70 20.37 -16.82
C GLY A 239 16.67 20.56 -15.65
N LYS A 240 16.25 20.48 -14.39
CA LYS A 240 17.16 20.60 -13.25
C LYS A 240 17.70 19.22 -12.82
N ARG A 241 18.99 19.16 -12.48
CA ARG A 241 19.63 17.98 -11.91
C ARG A 241 19.08 17.72 -10.50
N LEU A 242 18.01 16.94 -10.41
CA LEU A 242 17.43 16.50 -9.15
C LEU A 242 17.79 15.01 -8.92
N VAL A 243 17.76 14.59 -7.68
CA VAL A 243 17.98 13.20 -7.32
C VAL A 243 16.86 12.34 -7.92
N LYS A 244 17.22 11.39 -8.81
CA LYS A 244 16.23 10.55 -9.54
C LYS A 244 15.88 9.24 -8.82
N THR A 245 16.50 8.97 -7.69
CA THR A 245 16.40 7.68 -7.00
C THR A 245 15.20 7.67 -6.05
N PRO A 246 14.26 6.73 -6.14
CA PRO A 246 13.14 6.66 -5.22
C PRO A 246 13.59 6.27 -3.81
N LYS A 247 12.86 6.72 -2.79
CA LYS A 247 12.91 6.15 -1.44
C LYS A 247 12.08 4.86 -1.40
N VAL A 248 12.49 3.89 -0.55
CA VAL A 248 11.75 2.63 -0.37
C VAL A 248 11.13 2.57 1.01
N TYR A 249 9.85 2.17 1.06
CA TYR A 249 9.11 1.96 2.31
C TYR A 249 8.43 0.60 2.31
N PHE A 250 8.41 -0.08 3.47
CA PHE A 250 7.49 -1.19 3.68
C PHE A 250 6.07 -0.65 3.87
N SER A 251 5.12 -1.27 3.22
CA SER A 251 3.70 -0.86 3.27
C SER A 251 3.04 -1.15 4.61
N ASP A 252 3.65 -2.02 5.44
CA ASP A 252 3.19 -2.33 6.79
C ASP A 252 4.33 -2.18 7.79
N SER A 253 4.14 -1.29 8.76
CA SER A 253 5.15 -0.98 9.78
C SER A 253 5.35 -2.11 10.79
N GLY A 254 4.35 -2.96 11.02
CA GLY A 254 4.49 -4.14 11.89
C GLY A 254 5.39 -5.21 11.26
N LEU A 255 5.24 -5.47 9.96
CA LEU A 255 6.16 -6.34 9.21
C LEU A 255 7.58 -5.77 9.23
N LEU A 256 7.73 -4.45 9.05
CA LEU A 256 9.02 -3.78 9.13
C LEU A 256 9.66 -3.94 10.51
N CYS A 257 8.93 -3.67 11.60
CA CYS A 257 9.41 -3.85 12.97
C CYS A 257 9.86 -5.30 13.21
N HIS A 258 9.10 -6.28 12.72
CA HIS A 258 9.48 -7.69 12.81
C HIS A 258 10.80 -8.00 12.09
N LEU A 259 10.99 -7.51 10.86
CA LEU A 259 12.22 -7.70 10.09
C LEU A 259 13.44 -7.01 10.72
N LEU A 260 13.23 -5.87 11.39
CA LEU A 260 14.25 -5.14 12.17
C LEU A 260 14.56 -5.78 13.52
N GLY A 261 13.81 -6.82 13.94
CA GLY A 261 13.96 -7.47 15.23
C GLY A 261 13.40 -6.68 16.42
N ILE A 262 12.60 -5.64 16.19
CA ILE A 262 11.97 -4.80 17.21
C ILE A 262 10.76 -5.54 17.79
N ARG A 263 10.75 -5.76 19.12
CA ARG A 263 9.78 -6.65 19.79
C ARG A 263 8.72 -5.92 20.61
N SER A 264 8.85 -4.62 20.79
CA SER A 264 7.87 -3.81 21.55
C SER A 264 7.86 -2.35 21.09
N ALA A 265 6.75 -1.66 21.37
CA ALA A 265 6.65 -0.21 21.13
C ALA A 265 7.71 0.59 21.93
N ALA A 266 8.07 0.13 23.14
CA ALA A 266 9.09 0.75 23.96
C ALA A 266 10.50 0.56 23.36
N GLU A 267 10.76 -0.58 22.72
CA GLU A 267 12.00 -0.83 21.99
C GLU A 267 12.05 0.01 20.71
N LEU A 268 10.93 0.10 19.95
CA LEU A 268 10.83 0.98 18.78
C LEU A 268 11.16 2.43 19.15
N ALA A 269 10.57 2.95 20.22
CA ALA A 269 10.77 4.35 20.65
C ALA A 269 12.26 4.68 20.96
N ARG A 270 13.07 3.68 21.28
CA ARG A 270 14.52 3.82 21.56
C ARG A 270 15.41 3.37 20.41
N SER A 271 14.81 2.84 19.36
CA SER A 271 15.53 2.34 18.18
C SER A 271 16.03 3.48 17.31
N PRO A 272 17.22 3.36 16.69
CA PRO A 272 17.68 4.30 15.68
C PRO A 272 16.77 4.34 14.44
N PHE A 273 15.91 3.33 14.26
CA PHE A 273 14.94 3.26 13.17
C PHE A 273 13.59 3.95 13.47
N ALA A 274 13.40 4.46 14.70
CA ALA A 274 12.11 5.00 15.12
C ALA A 274 11.59 6.10 14.19
N GLY A 275 12.46 7.04 13.77
CA GLY A 275 12.10 8.12 12.83
C GLY A 275 11.66 7.57 11.46
N ALA A 276 12.46 6.70 10.87
CA ALA A 276 12.15 6.10 9.57
C ALA A 276 10.88 5.24 9.62
N VAL A 277 10.67 4.45 10.69
CA VAL A 277 9.42 3.67 10.87
C VAL A 277 8.22 4.59 10.98
N PHE A 278 8.32 5.71 11.67
CA PHE A 278 7.25 6.69 11.78
C PHE A 278 6.95 7.37 10.44
N GLU A 279 7.97 7.84 9.72
CA GLU A 279 7.83 8.41 8.38
C GLU A 279 7.14 7.43 7.42
N GLY A 280 7.61 6.18 7.37
CA GLY A 280 7.00 5.14 6.53
C GLY A 280 5.59 4.76 6.96
N PHE A 281 5.26 4.83 8.24
CA PHE A 281 3.90 4.66 8.73
C PHE A 281 2.99 5.76 8.18
N VAL A 282 3.43 7.03 8.23
CA VAL A 282 2.67 8.16 7.65
C VAL A 282 2.48 7.97 6.14
N VAL A 283 3.52 7.63 5.40
CA VAL A 283 3.45 7.33 3.95
C VAL A 283 2.43 6.20 3.69
N SER A 284 2.46 5.13 4.48
CA SER A 284 1.50 4.03 4.37
C SER A 284 0.06 4.48 4.61
N GLU A 285 -0.19 5.30 5.64
CA GLU A 285 -1.54 5.81 5.95
C GLU A 285 -2.07 6.75 4.85
N ILE A 286 -1.22 7.55 4.22
CA ILE A 286 -1.57 8.37 3.04
C ILE A 286 -2.02 7.48 1.88
N ILE A 287 -1.23 6.47 1.53
CA ILE A 287 -1.54 5.54 0.44
C ILE A 287 -2.86 4.81 0.71
N LYS A 288 -3.09 4.35 1.94
CA LYS A 288 -4.35 3.70 2.34
C LYS A 288 -5.54 4.65 2.22
N ALA A 289 -5.38 5.92 2.58
CA ALA A 289 -6.43 6.93 2.44
C ALA A 289 -6.78 7.16 0.97
N GLN A 290 -5.79 7.32 0.10
CA GLN A 290 -5.97 7.46 -1.35
C GLN A 290 -6.66 6.25 -1.96
N GLN A 291 -6.19 5.04 -1.66
CA GLN A 291 -6.80 3.78 -2.14
C GLN A 291 -8.24 3.61 -1.66
N SER A 292 -8.54 4.01 -0.42
CA SER A 292 -9.90 3.94 0.14
C SER A 292 -10.86 4.91 -0.55
N ALA A 293 -10.37 6.01 -1.09
CA ALA A 293 -11.13 6.96 -1.89
C ALA A 293 -11.18 6.59 -3.39
N GLY A 294 -10.62 5.45 -3.79
CA GLY A 294 -10.54 5.05 -5.20
C GLY A 294 -9.56 5.89 -6.03
N ASN A 295 -8.68 6.63 -5.38
CA ASN A 295 -7.69 7.49 -6.04
C ASN A 295 -6.33 6.81 -6.04
N GLU A 296 -5.65 6.84 -7.19
CA GLU A 296 -4.24 6.49 -7.32
C GLU A 296 -3.38 7.76 -7.25
N GLY A 297 -3.50 8.51 -6.14
CA GLY A 297 -2.69 9.69 -5.92
C GLY A 297 -1.22 9.31 -5.71
N GLU A 298 -0.32 10.11 -6.27
CA GLU A 298 1.11 9.89 -6.11
C GLU A 298 1.61 10.59 -4.83
N VAL A 299 2.46 9.87 -4.09
CA VAL A 299 3.21 10.40 -2.97
C VAL A 299 4.64 10.61 -3.43
N TYR A 300 5.18 11.78 -3.18
CA TYR A 300 6.55 12.15 -3.52
C TYR A 300 7.32 12.54 -2.25
N TYR A 301 8.65 12.53 -2.33
CA TYR A 301 9.53 13.24 -1.43
C TYR A 301 10.30 14.32 -2.23
N PHE A 302 10.81 15.35 -1.56
CA PHE A 302 11.67 16.32 -2.22
C PHE A 302 13.08 16.24 -1.64
N ARG A 303 14.09 16.27 -2.51
CA ARG A 303 15.48 16.47 -2.13
C ARG A 303 16.26 17.15 -3.22
N ASP A 304 16.97 18.22 -2.87
CA ASP A 304 17.88 18.92 -3.77
C ASP A 304 19.34 18.48 -3.58
N GLU A 305 20.23 19.00 -4.45
CA GLU A 305 21.67 18.72 -4.39
C GLU A 305 22.35 19.33 -3.16
N GLN A 306 21.75 20.33 -2.52
CA GLN A 306 22.26 21.02 -1.34
C GLN A 306 21.85 20.31 -0.05
N GLY A 307 21.06 19.23 -0.16
CA GLY A 307 20.60 18.42 0.96
C GLY A 307 19.32 18.93 1.63
N LEU A 308 18.63 19.94 1.04
CA LEU A 308 17.30 20.32 1.46
C LEU A 308 16.34 19.16 1.16
N GLU A 309 15.67 18.64 2.17
CA GLU A 309 14.74 17.50 2.05
C GLU A 309 13.39 17.86 2.67
N VAL A 310 12.30 17.43 2.01
CA VAL A 310 10.93 17.42 2.54
C VAL A 310 10.42 15.98 2.44
N ASP A 311 9.97 15.43 3.56
CA ASP A 311 9.64 14.00 3.68
C ASP A 311 8.50 13.59 2.75
N ILE A 312 7.46 14.43 2.62
CA ILE A 312 6.25 14.14 1.86
C ILE A 312 5.82 15.38 1.06
N VAL A 313 5.57 15.16 -0.24
CA VAL A 313 4.96 16.14 -1.14
C VAL A 313 3.78 15.45 -1.83
N LEU A 314 2.59 16.07 -1.74
CA LEU A 314 1.38 15.59 -2.40
C LEU A 314 0.83 16.69 -3.32
N SER A 315 0.17 16.27 -4.40
CA SER A 315 -0.59 17.15 -5.28
C SER A 315 -2.03 16.60 -5.39
N PRO A 316 -2.88 16.83 -4.38
CA PRO A 316 -4.21 16.22 -4.32
C PRO A 316 -5.16 16.73 -5.40
N ARG A 317 -4.89 17.90 -5.96
CA ARG A 317 -5.59 18.52 -7.10
C ARG A 317 -4.65 19.47 -7.83
N GLU A 318 -4.99 19.82 -9.06
CA GLU A 318 -4.26 20.80 -9.83
C GLU A 318 -4.17 22.14 -9.09
N GLY A 319 -3.01 22.78 -9.13
CA GLY A 319 -2.76 24.03 -8.41
C GLY A 319 -2.58 23.91 -6.90
N CYS A 320 -2.67 22.71 -6.30
CA CYS A 320 -2.52 22.52 -4.87
C CYS A 320 -1.32 21.63 -4.54
N ALA A 321 -0.49 22.05 -3.58
CA ALA A 321 0.59 21.24 -3.00
C ALA A 321 0.43 21.12 -1.50
N VAL A 322 0.64 19.90 -0.99
CA VAL A 322 0.72 19.61 0.45
C VAL A 322 2.14 19.15 0.75
N LEU A 323 2.81 19.89 1.62
CA LEU A 323 4.17 19.58 2.10
C LEU A 323 4.08 19.09 3.53
N ALA A 324 4.71 17.96 3.85
CA ALA A 324 4.70 17.47 5.21
C ALA A 324 6.07 16.98 5.67
N GLU A 325 6.36 17.23 6.94
CA GLU A 325 7.51 16.74 7.71
C GLU A 325 7.04 15.82 8.83
N CYS A 326 7.73 14.70 9.00
CA CYS A 326 7.44 13.70 10.01
C CYS A 326 8.45 13.81 11.17
N LYS A 327 8.00 14.08 12.38
CA LYS A 327 8.89 14.23 13.55
C LYS A 327 8.36 13.44 14.75
N LEU A 328 9.25 12.68 15.37
CA LEU A 328 8.95 11.94 16.62
C LEU A 328 9.03 12.80 17.88
N SER A 329 9.54 14.03 17.75
CA SER A 329 9.71 14.89 18.93
C SER A 329 8.36 15.26 19.55
N ALA A 330 8.34 15.34 20.88
CA ALA A 330 7.17 15.77 21.64
C ALA A 330 6.87 17.27 21.47
N THR A 331 7.82 18.06 21.00
CA THR A 331 7.71 19.51 20.84
C THR A 331 8.02 19.89 19.40
N ALA A 332 7.08 20.60 18.77
CA ALA A 332 7.29 21.21 17.47
C ALA A 332 8.14 22.48 17.62
N THR A 333 9.16 22.63 16.78
CA THR A 333 9.99 23.85 16.76
C THR A 333 9.97 24.48 15.36
N PRO A 334 10.16 25.82 15.22
CA PRO A 334 10.19 26.50 13.93
C PRO A 334 11.24 25.92 12.97
N GLU A 335 12.38 25.46 13.49
CA GLU A 335 13.48 24.90 12.69
C GLU A 335 13.04 23.66 11.91
N MET A 336 12.11 22.86 12.46
CA MET A 336 11.57 21.66 11.79
C MET A 336 10.75 22.01 10.54
N THR A 337 10.33 23.24 10.38
CA THR A 337 9.50 23.69 9.24
C THR A 337 10.32 24.37 8.14
N VAL A 338 11.61 24.65 8.39
CA VAL A 338 12.48 25.37 7.45
C VAL A 338 12.54 24.72 6.06
N PRO A 339 12.67 23.37 5.93
CA PRO A 339 12.68 22.74 4.61
C PRO A 339 11.41 22.99 3.81
N MET A 340 10.24 22.79 4.43
CA MET A 340 8.94 23.02 3.79
C MET A 340 8.77 24.48 3.36
N ARG A 341 9.15 25.44 4.21
CA ARG A 341 9.08 26.88 3.88
C ARG A 341 9.95 27.26 2.70
N ARG A 342 11.17 26.72 2.61
CA ARG A 342 12.07 26.93 1.48
C ARG A 342 11.51 26.34 0.20
N LEU A 343 10.98 25.13 0.25
CA LEU A 343 10.33 24.50 -0.89
C LEU A 343 9.08 25.31 -1.30
N ALA A 344 8.20 25.68 -0.35
CA ALA A 344 7.01 26.48 -0.60
C ALA A 344 7.33 27.80 -1.29
N ALA A 345 8.35 28.52 -0.81
CA ALA A 345 8.81 29.77 -1.45
C ALA A 345 9.27 29.55 -2.89
N SER A 346 9.85 28.38 -3.21
CA SER A 346 10.25 28.04 -4.58
C SER A 346 9.08 27.64 -5.47
N LEU A 347 8.00 27.06 -4.89
CA LEU A 347 6.80 26.62 -5.60
C LEU A 347 5.80 27.75 -5.87
N GLY A 348 5.78 28.79 -5.02
CA GLY A 348 4.73 29.81 -4.90
C GLY A 348 4.38 30.65 -6.11
N ARG A 349 4.99 30.42 -7.30
CA ARG A 349 4.60 31.05 -8.57
C ARG A 349 3.81 30.13 -9.49
N GLU A 350 3.71 28.86 -9.20
CA GLU A 350 3.12 27.85 -10.06
C GLU A 350 2.05 27.01 -9.33
N VAL A 351 1.85 27.27 -8.04
CA VAL A 351 0.90 26.58 -7.18
C VAL A 351 0.05 27.63 -6.47
N ASP A 352 -1.26 27.54 -6.63
CA ASP A 352 -2.22 28.50 -6.08
C ASP A 352 -2.38 28.36 -4.57
N GLU A 353 -2.30 27.11 -4.08
CA GLU A 353 -2.49 26.78 -2.67
C GLU A 353 -1.38 25.86 -2.19
N ILE A 354 -0.70 26.23 -1.11
CA ILE A 354 0.31 25.40 -0.45
C ILE A 354 -0.09 25.18 1.01
N LYS A 355 -0.34 23.94 1.39
CA LYS A 355 -0.56 23.53 2.78
C LYS A 355 0.72 22.92 3.33
N MET A 356 1.12 23.31 4.53
CA MET A 356 2.29 22.77 5.22
C MET A 356 1.86 22.08 6.51
N HIS A 357 2.33 20.85 6.72
CA HIS A 357 2.01 20.04 7.89
C HIS A 357 3.27 19.55 8.59
N LEU A 358 3.33 19.73 9.90
CA LEU A 358 4.27 19.04 10.77
C LEU A 358 3.51 17.90 11.45
N ILE A 359 3.79 16.67 11.03
CA ILE A 359 3.13 15.47 11.54
C ILE A 359 3.98 14.91 12.67
N HIS A 360 3.37 14.77 13.84
CA HIS A 360 4.06 14.21 14.99
C HIS A 360 3.28 13.05 15.63
N ASN A 361 3.99 12.21 16.38
CA ASN A 361 3.39 11.13 17.14
C ASN A 361 3.12 11.59 18.56
N PRO A 362 1.88 12.02 18.91
CA PRO A 362 1.61 12.56 20.22
C PRO A 362 1.77 11.48 21.28
N THR A 363 2.74 11.64 22.17
CA THR A 363 2.74 10.94 23.45
C THR A 363 1.72 11.61 24.40
N LYS A 364 1.19 10.89 25.39
CA LYS A 364 0.12 11.35 26.32
C LYS A 364 0.36 12.71 27.01
N SER A 365 1.53 13.29 26.86
CA SER A 365 1.95 14.56 27.49
C SER A 365 2.32 15.67 26.49
N THR A 366 2.03 15.51 25.21
CA THR A 366 2.44 16.49 24.21
C THR A 366 1.62 17.77 24.31
N ARG A 367 2.18 18.80 24.93
CA ARG A 367 1.69 20.18 24.75
C ARG A 367 2.13 20.59 23.33
N ILE A 368 1.15 20.70 22.43
CA ILE A 368 1.38 21.32 21.11
C ILE A 368 1.81 22.75 21.43
N SER A 369 3.08 23.06 21.16
CA SER A 369 3.50 24.46 21.17
C SER A 369 2.77 25.16 20.01
N PRO A 370 1.99 26.22 20.25
CA PRO A 370 1.27 26.93 19.18
C PRO A 370 2.19 27.58 18.15
N THR A 371 3.50 27.46 18.28
CA THR A 371 4.52 28.23 17.55
C THR A 371 5.43 27.39 16.67
N ALA A 372 4.90 26.41 15.93
CA ALA A 372 5.65 25.88 14.78
C ALA A 372 5.82 26.90 13.63
N GLY A 373 5.31 28.15 13.84
CA GLY A 373 5.36 29.24 12.89
C GLY A 373 4.06 29.41 12.09
N GLU A 374 3.77 30.62 11.66
CA GLU A 374 2.59 30.94 10.85
C GLU A 374 2.50 30.06 9.60
N GLY A 375 1.29 29.57 9.26
CA GLY A 375 1.00 28.81 8.06
C GLY A 375 1.42 27.34 8.07
N VAL A 376 1.80 26.76 9.23
CA VAL A 376 2.09 25.34 9.37
C VAL A 376 1.13 24.68 10.35
N ASN A 377 0.38 23.68 9.88
CA ASN A 377 -0.51 22.88 10.71
C ASN A 377 0.29 21.80 11.45
N VAL A 378 0.18 21.77 12.78
CA VAL A 378 0.77 20.71 13.60
C VAL A 378 -0.31 19.71 13.96
N SER A 379 -0.15 18.46 13.53
CA SER A 379 -1.19 17.45 13.68
C SER A 379 -0.65 16.06 13.97
N SER A 380 -1.53 15.19 14.51
CA SER A 380 -1.28 13.75 14.53
C SER A 380 -1.45 13.17 13.12
N VAL A 381 -1.02 11.93 12.92
CA VAL A 381 -1.24 11.21 11.63
C VAL A 381 -2.73 11.20 11.27
N LYS A 382 -3.61 10.86 12.23
CA LYS A 382 -5.06 10.84 12.02
C LYS A 382 -5.61 12.24 11.66
N GLY A 383 -5.15 13.29 12.36
CA GLY A 383 -5.54 14.66 12.07
C GLY A 383 -5.11 15.12 10.68
N PHE A 384 -3.89 14.76 10.27
CA PHE A 384 -3.38 15.03 8.93
C PHE A 384 -4.22 14.32 7.83
N ILE A 385 -4.51 13.04 8.01
CA ILE A 385 -5.34 12.28 7.04
C ILE A 385 -6.74 12.89 6.90
N LEU A 386 -7.36 13.31 8.01
CA LEU A 386 -8.67 13.98 7.98
C LEU A 386 -8.63 15.35 7.28
N ASP A 387 -7.56 16.12 7.45
CA ASP A 387 -7.43 17.46 6.85
C ASP A 387 -7.16 17.42 5.34
N VAL A 388 -6.48 16.38 4.87
CA VAL A 388 -6.07 16.26 3.46
C VAL A 388 -7.03 15.41 2.63
N PHE A 389 -7.65 14.39 3.22
CA PHE A 389 -8.45 13.37 2.52
C PHE A 389 -9.87 13.18 3.10
N GLY A 390 -10.25 13.89 4.16
CA GLY A 390 -11.54 13.80 4.86
C GLY A 390 -12.70 14.58 4.26
#